data_90306437a89e8b7df5b00c6529e7e342
#
_entry.id   90306437a89e8b7df5b00c6529e7e342
#
_cell.length_a   1.000
_cell.length_b   1.000
_cell.length_c   1.000
_cell.angle_alpha   90.00
_cell.angle_beta   90.00
_cell.angle_gamma   90.00
#
_symmetry.space_group_name_H-M   'P 1'
#
loop_
_entity.id
_entity.type
_entity.pdbx_description
1 polymer ?
#
loop_
_entity_poly.entity_id
_entity_poly.type
_entity_poly.pdbx_seq_one_letter_code
_entity_poly.pdbx_strand_id
1 'polypeptide(L)'
;MMEHLDIHSNLYDYRVSFIDDFRTTLAQLGGELVYVLDWNVYRLYESAFAGIERQRIFFMDPVEEKKNMYTVLNLISFFQQLGVRKNWKVICFGGGITQDIATMASNLFLRNVDWYFFPTTLLSMCDSCIGGKCGINVGAYKNQIGVFYPPKEIFIDAHFIDTLSPADYLNGWGEILKFSLTSDAAFYEELKAESSYIPCERITYYIHRGLAEKKKIIEADEFESDLRRVLNYGHTFGHALEAYTKHAIAHGTAVIWGIDVANYLAWKEGLIDESLYLDVKALIKRAFLKEEMVIDEPHTVFDLIRTDKKVRGNTLSFAMLDRKSHLIVHPMVLDASLYRKFCDYLETTHDYYRA
;
A
#
# COMPACT_ATOMS: atom_id res chain seq x y z
N MET A 1 -15.40 -13.93 18.57
CA MET A 1 -14.09 -14.56 18.26
C MET A 1 -13.34 -13.52 17.44
N MET A 2 -12.13 -13.15 17.86
CA MET A 2 -11.30 -12.29 17.02
C MET A 2 -11.08 -13.01 15.69
N GLU A 3 -11.41 -12.33 14.60
CA GLU A 3 -11.16 -12.84 13.25
C GLU A 3 -9.66 -12.74 12.96
N HIS A 4 -9.07 -13.75 12.34
CA HIS A 4 -7.67 -13.75 11.99
C HIS A 4 -7.43 -14.37 10.63
N LEU A 5 -6.32 -13.99 10.00
CA LEU A 5 -5.82 -14.59 8.77
C LEU A 5 -4.42 -15.16 9.04
N ASP A 6 -4.27 -16.47 8.90
CA ASP A 6 -2.95 -17.10 8.90
C ASP A 6 -2.38 -17.04 7.49
N ILE A 7 -1.16 -16.54 7.36
CA ILE A 7 -0.45 -16.38 6.08
C ILE A 7 0.66 -17.42 6.02
N HIS A 8 0.63 -18.27 5.00
CA HIS A 8 1.69 -19.22 4.72
C HIS A 8 2.81 -18.53 3.92
N SER A 9 4.03 -18.71 4.36
CA SER A 9 5.20 -18.08 3.75
C SER A 9 6.36 -19.05 3.67
N ASN A 10 7.15 -18.95 2.60
CA ASN A 10 8.38 -19.74 2.45
C ASN A 10 9.47 -19.37 3.49
N LEU A 11 9.33 -18.21 4.15
CA LEU A 11 10.23 -17.77 5.21
C LEU A 11 9.79 -18.34 6.57
N TYR A 12 8.58 -18.07 6.96
CA TYR A 12 7.86 -18.58 8.14
C TYR A 12 6.42 -18.06 8.12
N ASP A 13 5.50 -18.88 8.62
CA ASP A 13 4.10 -18.51 8.74
C ASP A 13 3.92 -17.37 9.74
N TYR A 14 2.98 -16.48 9.46
CA TYR A 14 2.64 -15.35 10.32
C TYR A 14 1.15 -15.07 10.30
N ARG A 15 0.68 -14.25 11.24
CA ARG A 15 -0.73 -14.02 11.45
C ARG A 15 -1.11 -12.56 11.35
N VAL A 16 -2.31 -12.29 10.80
CA VAL A 16 -3.03 -11.02 10.94
C VAL A 16 -4.18 -11.23 11.92
N SER A 17 -4.18 -10.51 13.01
CA SER A 17 -5.22 -10.52 14.04
C SER A 17 -6.00 -9.21 14.00
N PHE A 18 -7.31 -9.30 13.82
CA PHE A 18 -8.20 -8.14 13.94
C PHE A 18 -8.56 -7.97 15.41
N ILE A 19 -8.26 -6.82 15.96
CA ILE A 19 -8.39 -6.54 17.39
C ILE A 19 -9.31 -5.34 17.64
N ASP A 20 -9.98 -5.35 18.81
CA ASP A 20 -10.91 -4.29 19.19
C ASP A 20 -10.21 -3.08 19.83
N ASP A 21 -9.05 -3.28 20.49
CA ASP A 21 -8.27 -2.24 21.16
C ASP A 21 -6.80 -2.62 21.25
N PHE A 22 -5.96 -1.82 20.62
CA PHE A 22 -4.51 -2.03 20.60
C PHE A 22 -3.88 -1.93 22.00
N ARG A 23 -4.44 -1.17 22.92
CA ARG A 23 -3.92 -0.99 24.30
C ARG A 23 -3.97 -2.29 25.07
N THR A 24 -5.11 -2.98 24.97
CA THR A 24 -5.32 -4.29 25.59
C THR A 24 -4.36 -5.32 25.00
N THR A 25 -4.23 -5.36 23.68
CA THR A 25 -3.29 -6.25 23.00
C THR A 25 -1.84 -5.95 23.37
N LEU A 26 -1.45 -4.68 23.37
CA LEU A 26 -0.11 -4.24 23.76
C LEU A 26 0.26 -4.67 25.18
N ALA A 27 -0.66 -4.52 26.13
CA ALA A 27 -0.47 -4.92 27.53
C ALA A 27 -0.29 -6.45 27.71
N GLN A 28 -0.79 -7.25 26.77
CA GLN A 28 -0.66 -8.72 26.78
C GLN A 28 0.64 -9.21 26.13
N LEU A 29 1.35 -8.35 25.39
CA LEU A 29 2.63 -8.72 24.77
C LEU A 29 3.70 -8.87 25.86
N GLY A 30 4.04 -10.11 26.17
CA GLY A 30 5.09 -10.43 27.15
C GLY A 30 6.50 -10.41 26.55
N GLY A 31 7.49 -10.40 27.44
CA GLY A 31 8.91 -10.46 27.10
C GLY A 31 9.58 -9.08 27.12
N GLU A 32 10.81 -9.02 26.63
CA GLU A 32 11.55 -7.77 26.48
C GLU A 32 11.14 -7.08 25.19
N LEU A 33 10.63 -5.86 25.30
CA LEU A 33 10.07 -5.09 24.19
C LEU A 33 10.90 -3.84 23.90
N VAL A 34 11.07 -3.52 22.62
CA VAL A 34 11.56 -2.24 22.12
C VAL A 34 10.57 -1.71 21.08
N TYR A 35 10.35 -0.41 21.05
CA TYR A 35 9.27 0.20 20.29
C TYR A 35 9.81 1.10 19.18
N VAL A 36 9.19 1.02 18.02
CA VAL A 36 9.37 1.94 16.89
C VAL A 36 8.04 2.63 16.68
N LEU A 37 7.92 3.86 17.13
CA LEU A 37 6.66 4.61 17.12
C LEU A 37 6.71 5.75 16.12
N ASP A 38 5.75 5.78 15.23
CA ASP A 38 5.42 6.95 14.45
C ASP A 38 5.12 8.13 15.38
N TRP A 39 5.78 9.26 15.16
CA TRP A 39 5.66 10.43 16.02
C TRP A 39 4.23 10.99 16.06
N ASN A 40 3.49 10.93 14.95
CA ASN A 40 2.10 11.39 14.90
C ASN A 40 1.20 10.46 15.71
N VAL A 41 1.40 9.14 15.59
CA VAL A 41 0.66 8.15 16.40
C VAL A 41 0.94 8.34 17.88
N TYR A 42 2.21 8.54 18.26
CA TYR A 42 2.54 8.81 19.66
C TYR A 42 1.80 10.03 20.20
N ARG A 43 1.78 11.16 19.47
CA ARG A 43 1.09 12.38 19.91
C ARG A 43 -0.41 12.21 20.04
N LEU A 44 -1.03 11.46 19.14
CA LEU A 44 -2.48 11.22 19.15
C LEU A 44 -2.91 10.28 20.29
N TYR A 45 -2.04 9.34 20.66
CA TYR A 45 -2.33 8.29 21.62
C TYR A 45 -1.34 8.26 22.80
N GLU A 46 -0.78 9.41 23.19
CA GLU A 46 0.28 9.53 24.22
C GLU A 46 -0.05 8.78 25.52
N SER A 47 -1.29 8.89 25.98
CA SER A 47 -1.75 8.21 27.20
C SER A 47 -1.65 6.68 27.14
N ALA A 48 -1.78 6.10 25.96
CA ALA A 48 -1.67 4.66 25.77
C ALA A 48 -0.22 4.15 25.90
N PHE A 49 0.76 5.04 25.69
CA PHE A 49 2.19 4.74 25.76
C PHE A 49 2.84 5.23 27.07
N ALA A 50 2.06 5.86 28.00
CA ALA A 50 2.59 6.46 29.20
C ALA A 50 3.29 5.47 30.15
N GLY A 51 2.94 4.18 30.11
CA GLY A 51 3.58 3.12 30.89
C GLY A 51 4.89 2.58 30.31
N ILE A 52 5.28 3.03 29.10
CA ILE A 52 6.50 2.56 28.42
C ILE A 52 7.67 3.49 28.77
N GLU A 53 8.78 2.90 29.20
CA GLU A 53 10.01 3.66 29.45
C GLU A 53 10.47 4.38 28.18
N ARG A 54 10.63 5.70 28.22
CA ARG A 54 11.01 6.54 27.11
C ARG A 54 12.27 6.04 26.37
N GLN A 55 13.22 5.51 27.10
CA GLN A 55 14.47 4.96 26.56
C GLN A 55 14.26 3.70 25.71
N ARG A 56 13.10 3.05 25.78
CA ARG A 56 12.74 1.89 24.93
C ARG A 56 12.02 2.27 23.64
N ILE A 57 11.80 3.56 23.40
CA ILE A 57 11.05 4.06 22.24
C ILE A 57 11.97 4.77 21.26
N PHE A 58 12.05 4.27 20.04
CA PHE A 58 12.58 5.00 18.90
C PHE A 58 11.43 5.75 18.21
N PHE A 59 11.53 7.08 18.15
CA PHE A 59 10.52 7.89 17.48
C PHE A 59 10.87 8.06 16.00
N MET A 60 9.93 7.65 15.16
CA MET A 60 10.05 7.76 13.72
C MET A 60 9.31 8.99 13.21
N ASP A 61 9.99 9.86 12.48
CA ASP A 61 9.37 10.92 11.69
C ASP A 61 8.93 10.32 10.35
N PRO A 62 7.61 10.13 10.10
CA PRO A 62 7.10 9.33 9.00
C PRO A 62 7.05 10.08 7.66
N VAL A 63 8.11 10.80 7.32
CA VAL A 63 8.25 11.50 6.04
C VAL A 63 9.08 10.69 5.06
N GLU A 64 8.76 10.78 3.76
CA GLU A 64 9.38 9.96 2.71
C GLU A 64 10.90 10.14 2.64
N GLU A 65 11.42 11.33 2.94
CA GLU A 65 12.86 11.63 2.98
C GLU A 65 13.60 10.85 4.07
N LYS A 66 12.89 10.42 5.11
CA LYS A 66 13.43 9.57 6.19
C LYS A 66 13.43 8.10 5.87
N LYS A 67 12.79 7.68 4.78
CA LYS A 67 12.77 6.28 4.33
C LYS A 67 14.09 5.91 3.62
N ASN A 68 15.19 5.95 4.35
CA ASN A 68 16.53 5.75 3.83
C ASN A 68 17.42 4.92 4.78
N MET A 69 18.58 4.45 4.29
CA MET A 69 19.49 3.61 5.08
C MET A 69 20.10 4.34 6.28
N TYR A 70 20.20 5.67 6.29
CA TYR A 70 20.69 6.40 7.46
C TYR A 70 19.71 6.26 8.64
N THR A 71 18.41 6.35 8.39
CA THR A 71 17.39 6.12 9.41
C THR A 71 17.40 4.67 9.91
N VAL A 72 17.60 3.70 9.02
CA VAL A 72 17.76 2.29 9.39
C VAL A 72 18.97 2.10 10.31
N LEU A 73 20.12 2.70 9.97
CA LEU A 73 21.33 2.62 10.80
C LEU A 73 21.16 3.32 12.14
N ASN A 74 20.42 4.42 12.21
CA ASN A 74 20.09 5.09 13.47
C ASN A 74 19.25 4.18 14.37
N LEU A 75 18.25 3.49 13.81
CA LEU A 75 17.43 2.53 14.55
C LEU A 75 18.28 1.34 15.03
N ILE A 76 19.15 0.80 14.19
CA ILE A 76 20.09 -0.28 14.58
C ILE A 76 21.02 0.18 15.70
N SER A 77 21.55 1.40 15.63
CA SER A 77 22.40 1.99 16.69
C SER A 77 21.62 2.13 17.99
N PHE A 78 20.35 2.52 17.91
CA PHE A 78 19.47 2.58 19.08
C PHE A 78 19.26 1.19 19.69
N PHE A 79 19.00 0.15 18.89
CA PHE A 79 18.91 -1.22 19.39
C PHE A 79 20.20 -1.67 20.09
N GLN A 80 21.36 -1.32 19.53
CA GLN A 80 22.65 -1.64 20.12
C GLN A 80 22.88 -0.93 21.46
N GLN A 81 22.59 0.36 21.54
CA GLN A 81 22.74 1.15 22.77
C GLN A 81 21.82 0.66 23.90
N LEU A 82 20.61 0.25 23.56
CA LEU A 82 19.65 -0.32 24.51
C LEU A 82 20.03 -1.76 24.93
N GLY A 83 20.94 -2.42 24.21
CA GLY A 83 21.33 -3.81 24.48
C GLY A 83 20.30 -4.83 24.02
N VAL A 84 19.53 -4.52 22.96
CA VAL A 84 18.56 -5.44 22.36
C VAL A 84 19.23 -6.76 22.00
N ARG A 85 18.60 -7.85 22.34
CA ARG A 85 19.07 -9.22 22.07
C ARG A 85 18.14 -9.96 21.12
N LYS A 86 18.57 -11.11 20.64
CA LYS A 86 17.86 -11.96 19.68
C LYS A 86 16.45 -12.38 20.13
N ASN A 87 16.22 -12.48 21.43
CA ASN A 87 14.95 -12.87 22.04
C ASN A 87 14.04 -11.68 22.39
N TRP A 88 14.44 -10.45 22.07
CA TRP A 88 13.58 -9.28 22.21
C TRP A 88 12.58 -9.20 21.06
N LYS A 89 11.52 -8.44 21.27
CA LYS A 89 10.49 -8.16 20.25
C LYS A 89 10.52 -6.68 19.89
N VAL A 90 10.58 -6.40 18.58
CA VAL A 90 10.44 -5.04 18.07
C VAL A 90 8.95 -4.80 17.81
N ILE A 91 8.36 -3.83 18.46
CA ILE A 91 6.95 -3.45 18.34
C ILE A 91 6.88 -2.18 17.49
N CYS A 92 6.29 -2.27 16.31
CA CYS A 92 6.20 -1.16 15.36
C CYS A 92 4.76 -0.63 15.27
N PHE A 93 4.58 0.68 15.49
CA PHE A 93 3.33 1.40 15.23
C PHE A 93 3.55 2.44 14.16
N GLY A 94 2.80 2.40 13.08
CA GLY A 94 2.91 3.40 12.01
C GLY A 94 2.28 2.98 10.69
N GLY A 95 2.51 3.82 9.69
CA GLY A 95 2.21 3.54 8.29
C GLY A 95 3.37 2.83 7.58
N GLY A 96 3.29 2.76 6.23
CA GLY A 96 4.26 2.06 5.38
C GLY A 96 5.70 2.52 5.54
N ILE A 97 5.97 3.82 5.76
CA ILE A 97 7.33 4.35 5.94
C ILE A 97 7.96 3.78 7.22
N THR A 98 7.23 3.84 8.33
CA THR A 98 7.69 3.31 9.62
C THR A 98 7.83 1.79 9.56
N GLN A 99 6.89 1.11 8.88
CA GLN A 99 6.95 -0.32 8.59
C GLN A 99 8.25 -0.70 7.89
N ASP A 100 8.59 -0.03 6.79
CA ASP A 100 9.78 -0.35 5.99
C ASP A 100 11.08 -0.15 6.79
N ILE A 101 11.20 0.92 7.57
CA ILE A 101 12.35 1.18 8.43
C ILE A 101 12.47 0.10 9.52
N ALA A 102 11.37 -0.21 10.21
CA ALA A 102 11.35 -1.23 11.26
C ALA A 102 11.68 -2.62 10.70
N THR A 103 11.11 -2.98 9.55
CA THR A 103 11.37 -4.24 8.84
C THR A 103 12.85 -4.38 8.49
N MET A 104 13.43 -3.37 7.83
CA MET A 104 14.83 -3.41 7.41
C MET A 104 15.78 -3.50 8.60
N ALA A 105 15.57 -2.67 9.63
CA ALA A 105 16.39 -2.70 10.83
C ALA A 105 16.29 -4.04 11.56
N SER A 106 15.09 -4.58 11.73
CA SER A 106 14.86 -5.87 12.39
C SER A 106 15.49 -7.05 11.62
N ASN A 107 15.45 -6.99 10.28
CA ASN A 107 16.06 -8.00 9.44
C ASN A 107 17.61 -7.98 9.53
N LEU A 108 18.20 -6.78 9.50
CA LEU A 108 19.66 -6.64 9.50
C LEU A 108 20.27 -6.85 10.88
N PHE A 109 19.62 -6.36 11.93
CA PHE A 109 20.15 -6.41 13.28
C PHE A 109 20.20 -7.86 13.79
N LEU A 110 21.37 -8.31 14.22
CA LEU A 110 21.64 -9.67 14.71
C LEU A 110 21.15 -10.79 13.77
N ARG A 111 21.04 -10.52 12.46
CA ARG A 111 20.48 -11.45 11.46
C ARG A 111 19.10 -11.96 11.87
N ASN A 112 18.11 -11.05 11.81
CA ASN A 112 16.71 -11.19 12.18
C ASN A 112 16.43 -11.10 13.68
N VAL A 113 15.75 -10.05 14.10
CA VAL A 113 15.08 -9.93 15.39
C VAL A 113 13.58 -9.93 15.14
N ASP A 114 12.81 -10.69 15.90
CA ASP A 114 11.37 -10.78 15.73
C ASP A 114 10.70 -9.43 15.88
N TRP A 115 9.80 -9.10 14.95
CA TRP A 115 9.05 -7.86 15.00
C TRP A 115 7.55 -8.10 14.84
N TYR A 116 6.78 -7.17 15.38
CA TYR A 116 5.33 -7.18 15.45
C TYR A 116 4.81 -5.84 14.95
N PHE A 117 3.72 -5.85 14.21
CA PHE A 117 3.25 -4.66 13.54
C PHE A 117 1.83 -4.27 13.93
N PHE A 118 1.66 -3.02 14.32
CA PHE A 118 0.39 -2.33 14.49
C PHE A 118 0.26 -1.29 13.37
N PRO A 119 -0.35 -1.64 12.22
CA PRO A 119 -0.57 -0.68 11.14
C PRO A 119 -1.55 0.39 11.59
N THR A 120 -1.21 1.67 11.35
CA THR A 120 -1.99 2.81 11.82
C THR A 120 -2.55 3.68 10.70
N THR A 121 -2.27 3.35 9.43
CA THR A 121 -2.89 3.96 8.26
C THR A 121 -3.75 2.94 7.52
N LEU A 122 -4.82 3.38 6.86
CA LEU A 122 -5.68 2.48 6.10
C LEU A 122 -4.88 1.72 5.01
N LEU A 123 -3.93 2.40 4.34
CA LEU A 123 -3.03 1.77 3.36
C LEU A 123 -2.23 0.62 3.98
N SER A 124 -1.66 0.83 5.17
CA SER A 124 -0.90 -0.24 5.83
C SER A 124 -1.78 -1.37 6.32
N MET A 125 -3.01 -1.09 6.76
CA MET A 125 -3.95 -2.11 7.20
C MET A 125 -4.46 -2.99 6.06
N CYS A 126 -4.77 -2.40 4.90
CA CYS A 126 -5.45 -3.12 3.81
C CYS A 126 -4.50 -3.67 2.75
N ASP A 127 -3.21 -3.27 2.73
CA ASP A 127 -2.27 -3.72 1.71
C ASP A 127 -0.88 -4.02 2.28
N SER A 128 -0.09 -3.02 2.70
CA SER A 128 1.36 -3.20 2.90
C SER A 128 1.73 -4.15 4.05
N CYS A 129 0.85 -4.37 5.04
CA CYS A 129 1.13 -5.19 6.22
C CYS A 129 1.47 -6.65 5.90
N ILE A 130 0.97 -7.23 4.81
CA ILE A 130 1.24 -8.62 4.41
C ILE A 130 2.07 -8.71 3.13
N GLY A 131 2.76 -9.86 2.98
CA GLY A 131 3.63 -10.15 1.84
C GLY A 131 5.10 -9.81 2.06
N GLY A 132 5.46 -9.36 3.26
CA GLY A 132 6.84 -9.25 3.76
C GLY A 132 7.78 -8.32 3.00
N LYS A 133 7.29 -7.60 1.99
CA LYS A 133 8.11 -6.66 1.21
C LYS A 133 8.49 -5.46 2.06
N CYS A 134 9.76 -5.06 1.95
CA CYS A 134 10.29 -3.82 2.48
C CYS A 134 11.08 -3.10 1.39
N GLY A 135 10.94 -1.79 1.30
CA GLY A 135 11.66 -0.97 0.33
C GLY A 135 12.25 0.30 0.93
N ILE A 136 13.55 0.52 0.74
CA ILE A 136 14.30 1.68 1.24
C ILE A 136 14.79 2.51 0.06
N ASN A 137 14.70 3.84 0.18
CA ASN A 137 15.07 4.78 -0.87
C ASN A 137 16.59 4.99 -0.95
N VAL A 138 17.09 5.25 -2.16
CA VAL A 138 18.48 5.63 -2.42
C VAL A 138 18.48 6.91 -3.24
N GLY A 139 18.87 8.00 -2.62
CA GLY A 139 18.77 9.33 -3.24
C GLY A 139 17.33 9.67 -3.62
N ALA A 140 17.10 10.03 -4.87
CA ALA A 140 15.77 10.33 -5.41
C ALA A 140 14.97 9.08 -5.84
N TYR A 141 15.57 7.92 -5.78
CA TYR A 141 14.93 6.68 -6.27
C TYR A 141 14.27 5.92 -5.14
N LYS A 142 12.95 5.70 -5.25
CA LYS A 142 12.16 4.94 -4.26
C LYS A 142 12.45 3.45 -4.33
N ASN A 143 12.44 2.78 -3.15
CA ASN A 143 12.42 1.33 -2.98
C ASN A 143 13.53 0.57 -3.76
N GLN A 144 14.78 1.07 -3.70
CA GLN A 144 15.91 0.48 -4.42
C GLN A 144 16.63 -0.62 -3.62
N ILE A 145 16.59 -0.53 -2.29
CA ILE A 145 17.11 -1.55 -1.39
C ILE A 145 15.93 -2.20 -0.71
N GLY A 146 15.88 -3.52 -0.67
CA GLY A 146 14.74 -4.19 -0.07
C GLY A 146 15.05 -5.59 0.42
N VAL A 147 14.17 -6.06 1.29
CA VAL A 147 14.18 -7.43 1.81
C VAL A 147 12.76 -7.98 1.81
N PHE A 148 12.63 -9.28 1.94
CA PHE A 148 11.39 -9.94 2.32
C PHE A 148 11.54 -10.40 3.76
N TYR A 149 10.83 -9.75 4.68
CA TYR A 149 10.86 -10.09 6.10
C TYR A 149 9.52 -9.75 6.78
N PRO A 150 8.54 -10.67 6.76
CA PRO A 150 7.24 -10.42 7.36
C PRO A 150 7.34 -10.26 8.90
N PRO A 151 6.40 -9.56 9.55
CA PRO A 151 6.28 -9.56 11.02
C PRO A 151 5.86 -10.94 11.51
N LYS A 152 6.09 -11.23 12.79
CA LYS A 152 5.58 -12.46 13.42
C LYS A 152 4.06 -12.41 13.56
N GLU A 153 3.53 -11.25 13.86
CA GLU A 153 2.11 -11.01 13.92
C GLU A 153 1.80 -9.55 13.60
N ILE A 154 0.63 -9.33 13.01
CA ILE A 154 0.09 -8.02 12.66
C ILE A 154 -1.21 -7.86 13.45
N PHE A 155 -1.36 -6.74 14.13
CA PHE A 155 -2.53 -6.43 14.94
C PHE A 155 -3.27 -5.24 14.32
N ILE A 156 -4.39 -5.50 13.65
CA ILE A 156 -5.20 -4.47 13.00
C ILE A 156 -6.27 -3.99 13.96
N ASP A 157 -6.13 -2.76 14.41
CA ASP A 157 -7.16 -1.99 15.11
C ASP A 157 -7.69 -0.92 14.16
N ALA A 158 -8.91 -1.11 13.65
CA ALA A 158 -9.49 -0.21 12.67
C ALA A 158 -9.80 1.19 13.23
N HIS A 159 -9.85 1.37 14.56
CA HIS A 159 -10.08 2.70 15.18
C HIS A 159 -8.98 3.71 14.89
N PHE A 160 -7.79 3.29 14.46
CA PHE A 160 -6.78 4.24 13.99
C PHE A 160 -7.25 5.08 12.80
N ILE A 161 -8.22 4.61 12.01
CA ILE A 161 -8.75 5.39 10.87
C ILE A 161 -9.48 6.67 11.31
N ASP A 162 -10.04 6.69 12.53
CA ASP A 162 -10.81 7.82 13.04
C ASP A 162 -9.96 9.09 13.22
N THR A 163 -8.64 8.93 13.26
CA THR A 163 -7.67 10.03 13.38
C THR A 163 -6.91 10.33 12.09
N LEU A 164 -7.20 9.62 11.01
CA LEU A 164 -6.56 9.86 9.72
C LEU A 164 -7.08 11.15 9.06
N SER A 165 -6.18 11.82 8.34
CA SER A 165 -6.60 12.85 7.40
C SER A 165 -7.44 12.24 6.26
N PRO A 166 -8.32 13.02 5.60
CA PRO A 166 -9.05 12.54 4.43
C PRO A 166 -8.12 12.00 3.32
N ALA A 167 -6.95 12.59 3.14
CA ALA A 167 -5.96 12.15 2.17
C ALA A 167 -5.36 10.79 2.54
N ASP A 168 -5.00 10.58 3.81
CA ASP A 168 -4.46 9.30 4.28
C ASP A 168 -5.52 8.19 4.23
N TYR A 169 -6.78 8.52 4.52
CA TYR A 169 -7.88 7.59 4.36
C TYR A 169 -8.03 7.17 2.88
N LEU A 170 -8.01 8.15 1.96
CA LEU A 170 -8.13 7.92 0.52
C LEU A 170 -6.98 7.04 -0.02
N ASN A 171 -5.78 7.18 0.53
CA ASN A 171 -4.64 6.34 0.18
C ASN A 171 -4.93 4.84 0.36
N GLY A 172 -5.53 4.46 1.47
CA GLY A 172 -5.89 3.06 1.71
C GLY A 172 -7.12 2.63 0.92
N TRP A 173 -8.09 3.54 0.74
CA TRP A 173 -9.31 3.26 -0.01
C TRP A 173 -9.03 2.87 -1.47
N GLY A 174 -8.02 3.47 -2.08
CA GLY A 174 -7.56 3.09 -3.43
C GLY A 174 -7.15 1.63 -3.53
N GLU A 175 -6.50 1.09 -2.52
CA GLU A 175 -6.10 -0.31 -2.48
C GLU A 175 -7.29 -1.24 -2.23
N ILE A 176 -8.26 -0.84 -1.40
CA ILE A 176 -9.50 -1.58 -1.23
C ILE A 176 -10.26 -1.66 -2.56
N LEU A 177 -10.36 -0.54 -3.30
CA LEU A 177 -10.95 -0.54 -4.65
C LEU A 177 -10.20 -1.50 -5.58
N LYS A 178 -8.87 -1.47 -5.60
CA LYS A 178 -8.07 -2.39 -6.39
C LYS A 178 -8.45 -3.85 -6.11
N PHE A 179 -8.50 -4.24 -4.84
CA PHE A 179 -8.86 -5.61 -4.47
C PHE A 179 -10.31 -5.95 -4.79
N SER A 180 -11.25 -5.01 -4.67
CA SER A 180 -12.65 -5.27 -5.02
C SER A 180 -12.84 -5.56 -6.51
N LEU A 181 -12.08 -4.90 -7.37
CA LEU A 181 -12.11 -5.13 -8.82
C LEU A 181 -11.47 -6.45 -9.25
N THR A 182 -10.68 -7.08 -8.38
CA THR A 182 -9.85 -8.25 -8.69
C THR A 182 -10.31 -9.51 -7.97
N SER A 183 -11.35 -9.39 -7.15
CA SER A 183 -11.99 -10.43 -6.38
C SER A 183 -13.24 -10.95 -7.10
N ASP A 184 -14.25 -11.36 -6.32
CA ASP A 184 -15.56 -11.69 -6.84
C ASP A 184 -16.42 -10.44 -7.08
N ALA A 185 -17.39 -10.55 -7.99
CA ALA A 185 -18.27 -9.44 -8.33
C ALA A 185 -19.07 -8.92 -7.12
N ALA A 186 -19.33 -9.75 -6.12
CA ALA A 186 -20.05 -9.34 -4.92
C ALA A 186 -19.25 -8.31 -4.12
N PHE A 187 -17.94 -8.48 -3.99
CA PHE A 187 -17.10 -7.51 -3.28
C PHE A 187 -17.13 -6.13 -3.96
N TYR A 188 -17.07 -6.09 -5.29
CA TYR A 188 -17.17 -4.83 -6.02
C TYR A 188 -18.54 -4.17 -5.86
N GLU A 189 -19.64 -4.92 -6.00
CA GLU A 189 -20.99 -4.37 -5.84
C GLU A 189 -21.27 -3.89 -4.41
N GLU A 190 -20.78 -4.59 -3.40
CA GLU A 190 -20.87 -4.15 -2.00
C GLU A 190 -20.11 -2.85 -1.79
N LEU A 191 -18.86 -2.74 -2.30
CA LEU A 191 -18.07 -1.52 -2.19
C LEU A 191 -18.71 -0.34 -2.94
N LYS A 192 -19.29 -0.61 -4.10
CA LYS A 192 -20.00 0.38 -4.92
C LYS A 192 -21.24 0.93 -4.22
N ALA A 193 -21.89 0.15 -3.38
CA ALA A 193 -23.04 0.59 -2.58
C ALA A 193 -22.65 1.50 -1.39
N GLU A 194 -21.37 1.52 -1.02
CA GLU A 194 -20.89 2.34 0.09
C GLU A 194 -20.84 3.83 -0.22
N SER A 195 -20.80 4.62 0.86
CA SER A 195 -20.42 6.03 0.82
C SER A 195 -18.91 6.21 0.61
N SER A 196 -18.49 7.43 0.30
CA SER A 196 -17.07 7.77 0.18
C SER A 196 -16.26 7.62 1.48
N TYR A 197 -16.93 7.54 2.62
CA TYR A 197 -16.35 7.24 3.93
C TYR A 197 -17.10 6.06 4.54
N ILE A 198 -16.35 5.04 4.98
CA ILE A 198 -16.86 3.86 5.68
C ILE A 198 -16.32 3.93 7.10
N PRO A 199 -17.18 3.92 8.14
CA PRO A 199 -16.75 3.97 9.54
C PRO A 199 -15.99 2.69 9.94
N CYS A 200 -15.25 2.77 11.07
CA CYS A 200 -14.36 1.71 11.52
C CYS A 200 -15.03 0.36 11.71
N GLU A 201 -16.28 0.34 12.15
CA GLU A 201 -17.04 -0.90 12.37
C GLU A 201 -17.27 -1.69 11.06
N ARG A 202 -17.33 -0.98 9.92
CA ARG A 202 -17.57 -1.59 8.61
C ARG A 202 -16.31 -1.72 7.79
N ILE A 203 -15.35 -0.81 7.93
CA ILE A 203 -14.11 -0.84 7.15
C ILE A 203 -13.29 -2.10 7.43
N THR A 204 -13.36 -2.64 8.67
CA THR A 204 -12.71 -3.89 9.05
C THR A 204 -13.09 -5.04 8.12
N TYR A 205 -14.37 -5.11 7.71
CA TYR A 205 -14.83 -6.10 6.75
C TYR A 205 -14.12 -5.96 5.40
N TYR A 206 -13.99 -4.75 4.88
CA TYR A 206 -13.34 -4.49 3.59
C TYR A 206 -11.83 -4.71 3.65
N ILE A 207 -11.20 -4.36 4.77
CA ILE A 207 -9.79 -4.67 5.02
C ILE A 207 -9.58 -6.19 4.99
N HIS A 208 -10.40 -6.94 5.74
CA HIS A 208 -10.33 -8.40 5.79
C HIS A 208 -10.49 -9.02 4.40
N ARG A 209 -11.52 -8.60 3.64
CA ARG A 209 -11.77 -9.08 2.27
C ARG A 209 -10.57 -8.80 1.36
N GLY A 210 -10.05 -7.58 1.35
CA GLY A 210 -8.88 -7.20 0.55
C GLY A 210 -7.63 -8.00 0.90
N LEU A 211 -7.36 -8.16 2.20
CA LEU A 211 -6.23 -8.98 2.66
C LEU A 211 -6.40 -10.47 2.32
N ALA A 212 -7.61 -11.00 2.37
CA ALA A 212 -7.89 -12.38 1.98
C ALA A 212 -7.62 -12.61 0.49
N GLU A 213 -7.95 -11.66 -0.38
CA GLU A 213 -7.59 -11.72 -1.80
C GLU A 213 -6.08 -11.60 -2.02
N LYS A 214 -5.44 -10.63 -1.37
CA LYS A 214 -3.97 -10.48 -1.46
C LYS A 214 -3.25 -11.73 -0.97
N LYS A 215 -3.73 -12.35 0.11
CA LYS A 215 -3.19 -13.61 0.65
C LYS A 215 -3.08 -14.68 -0.42
N LYS A 216 -4.13 -14.92 -1.22
CA LYS A 216 -4.12 -15.93 -2.29
C LYS A 216 -2.97 -15.69 -3.28
N ILE A 217 -2.72 -14.43 -3.62
CA ILE A 217 -1.70 -14.05 -4.58
C ILE A 217 -0.29 -14.18 -3.99
N ILE A 218 -0.07 -13.71 -2.76
CA ILE A 218 1.26 -13.75 -2.13
C ILE A 218 1.66 -15.18 -1.73
N GLU A 219 0.72 -16.05 -1.37
CA GLU A 219 1.01 -17.45 -1.10
C GLU A 219 1.34 -18.23 -2.37
N ALA A 220 0.79 -17.84 -3.53
CA ALA A 220 1.13 -18.43 -4.81
C ALA A 220 2.45 -17.91 -5.40
N ASP A 221 2.82 -16.65 -5.14
CA ASP A 221 4.03 -16.00 -5.64
C ASP A 221 4.56 -14.97 -4.63
N GLU A 222 5.20 -15.45 -3.57
CA GLU A 222 5.66 -14.61 -2.46
C GLU A 222 6.70 -13.57 -2.91
N PHE A 223 7.60 -13.94 -3.82
CA PHE A 223 8.76 -13.11 -4.21
C PHE A 223 8.55 -12.31 -5.50
N GLU A 224 7.28 -12.25 -6.01
CA GLU A 224 6.92 -11.46 -7.20
C GLU A 224 7.70 -11.87 -8.47
N SER A 225 7.79 -13.17 -8.67
CA SER A 225 8.42 -13.71 -9.88
C SER A 225 7.52 -13.58 -11.11
N ASP A 226 6.20 -13.72 -10.96
CA ASP A 226 5.21 -13.71 -12.04
C ASP A 226 3.82 -13.22 -11.61
N LEU A 227 3.00 -14.09 -11.00
CA LEU A 227 1.59 -13.83 -10.67
C LEU A 227 1.40 -12.56 -9.83
N ARG A 228 2.23 -12.33 -8.82
CA ARG A 228 2.12 -11.18 -7.92
C ARG A 228 2.23 -9.83 -8.63
N ARG A 229 2.74 -9.80 -9.86
CA ARG A 229 2.80 -8.58 -10.69
C ARG A 229 1.43 -7.99 -11.00
N VAL A 230 0.36 -8.79 -10.95
CA VAL A 230 -1.02 -8.30 -11.11
C VAL A 230 -1.39 -7.27 -10.04
N LEU A 231 -0.77 -7.32 -8.85
CA LEU A 231 -0.97 -6.32 -7.79
C LEU A 231 -0.48 -4.91 -8.15
N ASN A 232 0.29 -4.78 -9.25
CA ASN A 232 0.66 -3.47 -9.80
C ASN A 232 -0.46 -2.81 -10.64
N TYR A 233 -1.70 -3.30 -10.56
CA TYR A 233 -2.84 -2.69 -11.21
C TYR A 233 -3.02 -1.23 -10.77
N GLY A 234 -3.10 -0.33 -11.74
CA GLY A 234 -3.07 1.12 -11.53
C GLY A 234 -1.70 1.72 -11.23
N HIS A 235 -0.73 0.96 -10.72
CA HIS A 235 0.54 1.49 -10.22
C HIS A 235 1.47 2.04 -11.31
N THR A 236 1.44 1.51 -12.53
CA THR A 236 2.33 1.99 -13.61
C THR A 236 2.06 3.46 -13.93
N PHE A 237 0.79 3.79 -14.18
CA PHE A 237 0.39 5.18 -14.42
C PHE A 237 0.39 5.99 -13.12
N GLY A 238 -0.01 5.39 -11.99
CA GLY A 238 0.01 6.03 -10.69
C GLY A 238 1.40 6.53 -10.30
N HIS A 239 2.43 5.69 -10.38
CA HIS A 239 3.81 6.09 -10.07
C HIS A 239 4.35 7.17 -11.03
N ALA A 240 3.99 7.11 -12.33
CA ALA A 240 4.35 8.16 -13.27
C ALA A 240 3.69 9.49 -12.88
N LEU A 241 2.45 9.48 -12.42
CA LEU A 241 1.75 10.66 -11.93
C LEU A 241 2.37 11.21 -10.64
N GLU A 242 2.69 10.34 -9.67
CA GLU A 242 3.41 10.74 -8.45
C GLU A 242 4.72 11.46 -8.78
N ALA A 243 5.49 10.89 -9.72
CA ALA A 243 6.77 11.48 -10.15
C ALA A 243 6.55 12.82 -10.90
N TYR A 244 5.57 12.90 -11.79
CA TYR A 244 5.21 14.09 -12.53
C TYR A 244 4.82 15.25 -11.61
N THR A 245 4.01 14.96 -10.61
CA THR A 245 3.55 15.95 -9.62
C THR A 245 4.54 16.18 -8.48
N LYS A 246 5.75 15.61 -8.55
CA LYS A 246 6.77 15.66 -7.50
C LYS A 246 6.21 15.24 -6.13
N HIS A 247 5.37 14.22 -6.15
CA HIS A 247 4.69 13.66 -4.97
C HIS A 247 3.70 14.60 -4.27
N ALA A 248 3.19 15.62 -4.96
CA ALA A 248 2.12 16.47 -4.44
C ALA A 248 0.78 15.72 -4.36
N ILE A 249 0.59 14.72 -5.22
CA ILE A 249 -0.58 13.83 -5.19
C ILE A 249 -0.26 12.60 -4.34
N ALA A 250 -1.17 12.26 -3.45
CA ALA A 250 -1.05 11.10 -2.59
C ALA A 250 -1.07 9.78 -3.37
N HIS A 251 -0.33 8.76 -2.89
CA HIS A 251 -0.15 7.47 -3.57
C HIS A 251 -1.48 6.82 -3.97
N GLY A 252 -2.42 6.68 -3.04
CA GLY A 252 -3.71 6.03 -3.34
C GLY A 252 -4.54 6.78 -4.37
N THR A 253 -4.53 8.12 -4.35
CA THR A 253 -5.16 8.93 -5.39
C THR A 253 -4.52 8.68 -6.76
N ALA A 254 -3.20 8.60 -6.81
CA ALA A 254 -2.45 8.28 -8.03
C ALA A 254 -2.76 6.87 -8.54
N VAL A 255 -2.87 5.88 -7.64
CA VAL A 255 -3.24 4.49 -8.00
C VAL A 255 -4.68 4.43 -8.52
N ILE A 256 -5.64 5.11 -7.89
CA ILE A 256 -7.04 5.18 -8.36
C ILE A 256 -7.10 5.75 -9.77
N TRP A 257 -6.41 6.85 -10.03
CA TRP A 257 -6.30 7.41 -11.37
C TRP A 257 -5.64 6.45 -12.34
N GLY A 258 -4.56 5.80 -11.92
CA GLY A 258 -3.89 4.78 -12.73
C GLY A 258 -4.78 3.57 -13.05
N ILE A 259 -5.71 3.19 -12.17
CA ILE A 259 -6.75 2.18 -12.44
C ILE A 259 -7.69 2.67 -13.54
N ASP A 260 -8.13 3.93 -13.50
CA ASP A 260 -9.02 4.49 -14.55
C ASP A 260 -8.32 4.50 -15.92
N VAL A 261 -7.04 4.91 -15.99
CA VAL A 261 -6.24 4.84 -17.21
C VAL A 261 -6.09 3.39 -17.70
N ALA A 262 -5.75 2.46 -16.81
CA ALA A 262 -5.58 1.06 -17.15
C ALA A 262 -6.87 0.44 -17.71
N ASN A 263 -8.03 0.79 -17.14
CA ASN A 263 -9.33 0.34 -17.62
C ASN A 263 -9.70 0.97 -18.97
N TYR A 264 -9.41 2.25 -19.17
CA TYR A 264 -9.59 2.88 -20.48
C TYR A 264 -8.79 2.16 -21.56
N LEU A 265 -7.51 1.88 -21.28
CA LEU A 265 -6.66 1.15 -22.21
C LEU A 265 -7.15 -0.28 -22.41
N ALA A 266 -7.56 -0.99 -21.37
CA ALA A 266 -8.13 -2.32 -21.45
C ALA A 266 -9.39 -2.35 -22.35
N TRP A 267 -10.26 -1.34 -22.24
CA TRP A 267 -11.39 -1.17 -23.13
C TRP A 267 -10.93 -0.94 -24.59
N LYS A 268 -10.00 -0.03 -24.83
CA LYS A 268 -9.46 0.24 -26.19
C LYS A 268 -8.72 -0.93 -26.81
N GLU A 269 -8.18 -1.84 -25.99
CA GLU A 269 -7.59 -3.12 -26.42
C GLU A 269 -8.64 -4.25 -26.58
N GLY A 270 -9.91 -4.01 -26.23
CA GLY A 270 -10.97 -5.01 -26.27
C GLY A 270 -10.85 -6.09 -25.21
N LEU A 271 -10.12 -5.83 -24.15
CA LEU A 271 -9.96 -6.73 -22.97
C LEU A 271 -11.18 -6.65 -22.05
N ILE A 272 -11.84 -5.50 -21.95
CA ILE A 272 -13.08 -5.30 -21.22
C ILE A 272 -14.11 -4.57 -22.10
N ASP A 273 -15.38 -4.67 -21.72
CA ASP A 273 -16.44 -3.93 -22.39
C ASP A 273 -16.51 -2.48 -21.88
N GLU A 274 -17.02 -1.56 -22.71
CA GLU A 274 -17.20 -0.14 -22.36
C GLU A 274 -18.05 0.05 -21.12
N SER A 275 -19.06 -0.78 -20.93
CA SER A 275 -19.97 -0.72 -19.78
C SER A 275 -19.22 -0.92 -18.46
N LEU A 276 -18.29 -1.86 -18.38
CA LEU A 276 -17.46 -2.07 -17.18
C LEU A 276 -16.53 -0.88 -16.95
N TYR A 277 -15.89 -0.36 -18.02
CA TYR A 277 -15.07 0.84 -17.89
C TYR A 277 -15.86 2.03 -17.32
N LEU A 278 -17.03 2.32 -17.87
CA LEU A 278 -17.87 3.43 -17.42
C LEU A 278 -18.42 3.24 -16.01
N ASP A 279 -18.73 2.02 -15.62
CA ASP A 279 -19.22 1.70 -14.27
C ASP A 279 -18.13 1.96 -13.21
N VAL A 280 -16.91 1.44 -13.44
CA VAL A 280 -15.76 1.70 -12.54
C VAL A 280 -15.42 3.19 -12.50
N LYS A 281 -15.42 3.85 -13.65
CA LYS A 281 -15.18 5.29 -13.74
C LYS A 281 -16.20 6.11 -12.94
N ALA A 282 -17.48 5.74 -12.98
CA ALA A 282 -18.51 6.41 -12.20
C ALA A 282 -18.31 6.24 -10.69
N LEU A 283 -17.87 5.06 -10.24
CA LEU A 283 -17.49 4.82 -8.84
C LEU A 283 -16.30 5.68 -8.43
N ILE A 284 -15.23 5.71 -9.24
CA ILE A 284 -14.04 6.53 -9.01
C ILE A 284 -14.44 8.01 -8.88
N LYS A 285 -15.18 8.54 -9.84
CA LYS A 285 -15.64 9.93 -9.82
C LYS A 285 -16.44 10.26 -8.56
N ARG A 286 -17.38 9.43 -8.18
CA ARG A 286 -18.23 9.66 -7.01
C ARG A 286 -17.47 9.63 -5.69
N ALA A 287 -16.53 8.65 -5.56
CA ALA A 287 -15.89 8.36 -4.29
C ALA A 287 -14.59 9.15 -4.07
N PHE A 288 -13.82 9.45 -5.13
CA PHE A 288 -12.41 9.70 -4.98
C PHE A 288 -11.86 10.96 -5.64
N LEU A 289 -12.45 11.46 -6.71
CA LEU A 289 -11.85 12.55 -7.48
C LEU A 289 -12.58 13.85 -7.26
N LYS A 290 -12.25 14.53 -6.15
CA LYS A 290 -12.66 15.93 -5.90
C LYS A 290 -11.56 16.94 -6.28
N GLU A 291 -10.37 16.46 -6.63
CA GLU A 291 -9.22 17.31 -6.96
C GLU A 291 -9.07 17.39 -8.48
N GLU A 292 -8.90 18.60 -8.99
CA GLU A 292 -8.52 18.81 -10.38
C GLU A 292 -7.11 18.25 -10.63
N MET A 293 -7.04 17.27 -11.51
CA MET A 293 -5.76 16.73 -11.93
C MET A 293 -5.46 17.21 -13.35
N VAL A 294 -4.63 18.24 -13.46
CA VAL A 294 -4.23 18.78 -14.74
C VAL A 294 -2.87 18.19 -15.15
N ILE A 295 -2.85 17.51 -16.29
CA ILE A 295 -1.62 17.05 -16.92
C ILE A 295 -1.37 17.93 -18.15
N ASP A 296 -0.57 18.98 -17.96
CA ASP A 296 -0.25 19.91 -19.04
C ASP A 296 0.73 19.34 -20.07
N GLU A 297 1.54 18.35 -19.63
CA GLU A 297 2.59 17.75 -20.45
C GLU A 297 2.45 16.21 -20.48
N PRO A 298 1.49 15.66 -21.27
CA PRO A 298 1.27 14.21 -21.36
C PRO A 298 2.52 13.41 -21.76
N HIS A 299 3.39 14.00 -22.60
CA HIS A 299 4.64 13.36 -23.02
C HIS A 299 5.59 13.12 -21.84
N THR A 300 5.66 14.06 -20.88
CA THR A 300 6.48 13.91 -19.69
C THR A 300 6.03 12.73 -18.83
N VAL A 301 4.71 12.56 -18.63
CA VAL A 301 4.16 11.40 -17.91
C VAL A 301 4.47 10.10 -18.66
N PHE A 302 4.34 10.10 -19.98
CA PHE A 302 4.62 8.92 -20.80
C PHE A 302 6.12 8.55 -20.82
N ASP A 303 7.01 9.54 -20.81
CA ASP A 303 8.45 9.30 -20.71
C ASP A 303 8.84 8.75 -19.33
N LEU A 304 8.17 9.17 -18.25
CA LEU A 304 8.36 8.57 -16.93
C LEU A 304 7.98 7.08 -16.93
N ILE A 305 6.92 6.69 -17.66
CA ILE A 305 6.56 5.27 -17.83
C ILE A 305 7.66 4.50 -18.57
N ARG A 306 8.29 5.10 -19.59
CA ARG A 306 9.41 4.50 -20.33
C ARG A 306 10.64 4.24 -19.47
N THR A 307 10.82 4.99 -18.38
CA THR A 307 11.95 4.80 -17.45
C THR A 307 11.66 3.76 -16.36
N ASP A 308 10.45 3.14 -16.33
CA ASP A 308 10.14 2.11 -15.36
C ASP A 308 11.11 0.91 -15.50
N LYS A 309 11.66 0.47 -14.40
CA LYS A 309 12.61 -0.67 -14.34
C LYS A 309 12.06 -1.99 -14.91
N LYS A 310 10.76 -2.08 -15.09
CA LYS A 310 10.06 -3.25 -15.67
C LYS A 310 10.05 -3.24 -17.19
N VAL A 311 10.44 -2.15 -17.86
CA VAL A 311 10.52 -2.06 -19.32
C VAL A 311 11.54 -3.02 -19.86
N ARG A 312 11.16 -3.79 -20.88
CA ARG A 312 12.03 -4.73 -21.62
C ARG A 312 12.05 -4.34 -23.09
N GLY A 313 13.19 -3.78 -23.54
CA GLY A 313 13.25 -3.15 -24.87
C GLY A 313 12.31 -1.96 -24.94
N ASN A 314 11.24 -2.07 -25.76
CA ASN A 314 10.17 -1.06 -25.87
C ASN A 314 8.81 -1.60 -25.39
N THR A 315 8.80 -2.65 -24.59
CA THR A 315 7.57 -3.30 -24.10
C THR A 315 7.51 -3.19 -22.58
N LEU A 316 6.34 -2.87 -22.05
CA LEU A 316 6.03 -2.89 -20.64
C LEU A 316 4.80 -3.77 -20.41
N SER A 317 4.83 -4.57 -19.37
CA SER A 317 3.70 -5.39 -18.96
C SER A 317 2.84 -4.63 -17.94
N PHE A 318 1.61 -4.36 -18.34
CA PHE A 318 0.61 -3.67 -17.50
C PHE A 318 -0.28 -4.70 -16.79
N ALA A 319 -0.61 -4.46 -15.55
CA ALA A 319 -1.69 -5.18 -14.91
C ALA A 319 -3.02 -4.54 -15.35
N MET A 320 -3.92 -5.34 -15.92
CA MET A 320 -5.19 -4.93 -16.52
C MET A 320 -6.28 -5.93 -16.19
N LEU A 321 -7.54 -5.50 -16.28
CA LEU A 321 -8.70 -6.40 -16.23
C LEU A 321 -8.92 -7.09 -17.58
N ASP A 322 -9.36 -8.35 -17.52
CA ASP A 322 -9.93 -9.07 -18.67
C ASP A 322 -11.47 -9.05 -18.62
N ARG A 323 -12.12 -9.64 -19.64
CA ARG A 323 -13.60 -9.73 -19.77
C ARG A 323 -14.28 -10.48 -18.63
N LYS A 324 -13.54 -11.24 -17.84
CA LYS A 324 -14.05 -11.96 -16.67
C LYS A 324 -13.76 -11.24 -15.35
N SER A 325 -13.32 -9.99 -15.44
CA SER A 325 -12.87 -9.19 -14.30
C SER A 325 -11.68 -9.82 -13.55
N HIS A 326 -10.86 -10.62 -14.24
CA HIS A 326 -9.61 -11.11 -13.68
C HIS A 326 -8.49 -10.14 -14.00
N LEU A 327 -7.56 -9.97 -13.05
CA LEU A 327 -6.30 -9.30 -13.33
C LEU A 327 -5.38 -10.19 -14.16
N ILE A 328 -4.91 -9.62 -15.27
CA ILE A 328 -3.91 -10.22 -16.15
C ILE A 328 -2.71 -9.29 -16.28
N VAL A 329 -1.57 -9.88 -16.63
CA VAL A 329 -0.37 -9.14 -17.03
C VAL A 329 -0.38 -9.06 -18.57
N HIS A 330 -0.67 -7.87 -19.11
CA HIS A 330 -0.79 -7.66 -20.55
C HIS A 330 0.39 -6.83 -21.08
N PRO A 331 1.21 -7.37 -22.01
CA PRO A 331 2.33 -6.64 -22.60
C PRO A 331 1.84 -5.64 -23.65
N MET A 332 2.29 -4.39 -23.54
CA MET A 332 2.02 -3.34 -24.51
C MET A 332 3.34 -2.70 -24.97
N VAL A 333 3.41 -2.35 -26.26
CA VAL A 333 4.54 -1.61 -26.82
C VAL A 333 4.40 -0.13 -26.47
N LEU A 334 5.45 0.47 -25.92
CA LEU A 334 5.50 1.89 -25.57
C LEU A 334 5.77 2.75 -26.81
N ASP A 335 4.83 2.74 -27.76
CA ASP A 335 4.92 3.41 -29.07
C ASP A 335 3.98 4.61 -29.19
N ALA A 336 3.96 5.22 -30.37
CA ALA A 336 3.08 6.33 -30.69
C ALA A 336 1.58 5.97 -30.67
N SER A 337 1.22 4.68 -30.83
CA SER A 337 -0.17 4.22 -30.74
C SER A 337 -0.65 4.25 -29.30
N LEU A 338 0.13 3.70 -28.37
CA LEU A 338 -0.19 3.75 -26.93
C LEU A 338 -0.21 5.19 -26.42
N TYR A 339 0.75 6.02 -26.87
CA TYR A 339 0.78 7.44 -26.51
C TYR A 339 -0.49 8.16 -26.96
N ARG A 340 -0.97 7.93 -28.19
CA ARG A 340 -2.24 8.52 -28.65
C ARG A 340 -3.42 8.08 -27.80
N LYS A 341 -3.56 6.78 -27.48
CA LYS A 341 -4.62 6.30 -26.58
C LYS A 341 -4.57 6.96 -25.21
N PHE A 342 -3.38 7.22 -24.70
CA PHE A 342 -3.21 7.95 -23.44
C PHE A 342 -3.65 9.42 -23.55
N CYS A 343 -3.31 10.11 -24.66
CA CYS A 343 -3.79 11.48 -24.93
C CYS A 343 -5.31 11.51 -25.09
N ASP A 344 -5.89 10.56 -25.85
CA ASP A 344 -7.35 10.44 -26.02
C ASP A 344 -8.05 10.24 -24.67
N TYR A 345 -7.44 9.45 -23.76
CA TYR A 345 -7.94 9.33 -22.40
C TYR A 345 -7.98 10.67 -21.68
N LEU A 346 -6.90 11.43 -21.72
CA LEU A 346 -6.82 12.74 -21.04
C LEU A 346 -7.84 13.74 -21.62
N GLU A 347 -8.04 13.75 -22.95
CA GLU A 347 -9.04 14.60 -23.60
C GLU A 347 -10.47 14.22 -23.17
N THR A 348 -10.80 12.94 -23.12
CA THR A 348 -12.14 12.47 -22.73
C THR A 348 -12.42 12.61 -21.24
N THR A 349 -11.41 12.78 -20.42
CA THR A 349 -11.54 12.93 -18.96
C THR A 349 -11.44 14.37 -18.48
N HIS A 350 -11.06 15.30 -19.36
CA HIS A 350 -10.89 16.71 -19.02
C HIS A 350 -12.15 17.34 -18.40
N ASP A 351 -13.34 16.94 -18.86
CA ASP A 351 -14.62 17.41 -18.32
C ASP A 351 -15.01 16.76 -16.97
N TYR A 352 -14.39 15.62 -16.63
CA TYR A 352 -14.67 14.89 -15.40
C TYR A 352 -13.99 15.50 -14.18
N TYR A 353 -12.85 16.15 -14.37
CA TYR A 353 -12.04 16.71 -13.29
C TYR A 353 -12.30 18.21 -13.08
N ARG A 354 -13.09 18.84 -13.96
CA ARG A 354 -13.45 20.27 -13.90
C ARG A 354 -14.89 20.54 -13.46
N ALA A 355 -15.69 19.53 -13.14
CA ALA A 355 -17.12 19.69 -12.79
C ALA A 355 -17.38 19.68 -11.28
#